data_e1c53cb3426c29544922754a71909793
#
_entry.id   e1c53cb3426c29544922754a71909793
#
_cell.length_a   1.000
_cell.length_b   1.000
_cell.length_c   1.000
_cell.angle_alpha   90.00
_cell.angle_beta   90.00
_cell.angle_gamma   90.00
#
_symmetry.space_group_name_H-M   'P 1'
#
loop_
_entity.id
_entity.type
_entity.pdbx_description
1 polymer ?
#
loop_
_entity_poly.entity_id
_entity_poly.type
_entity_poly.pdbx_seq_one_letter_code
_entity_poly.pdbx_strand_id
1 'polypeptide(L)'
;PRCKKIIELSLAEAARLGHLYVGPAHLLLGILREGDGVAVRVLTGMGTEPRRLHADVVAAMGGEASSSPFRGSGKTREREYGGDARLLEQFARDLTRLAAGGMLDPVVGREQEIKRVIQILSRRQKNNPALIGEPGVGKTAVAEGLARRMVAGDVPDELRSKRLMALDLSAMVAGTKYRGEFEERVKNILAEVRRVGNIILFIVELHT
;
A
#
# COMPACT_ATOMS: atom_id res chain seq x y z
N PRO A 1 32.41 -4.89 -4.62
CA PRO A 1 31.51 -4.07 -5.44
C PRO A 1 30.58 -3.29 -4.53
N ARG A 2 30.39 -2.00 -4.80
CA ARG A 2 29.66 -1.05 -3.95
C ARG A 2 28.22 -1.46 -3.68
N CYS A 3 27.51 -2.04 -4.64
CA CYS A 3 26.13 -2.49 -4.48
C CYS A 3 25.98 -3.51 -3.33
N LYS A 4 26.94 -4.45 -3.19
CA LYS A 4 26.92 -5.41 -2.09
C LYS A 4 27.03 -4.71 -0.74
N LYS A 5 27.96 -3.75 -0.62
CA LYS A 5 28.14 -2.94 0.59
C LYS A 5 26.89 -2.12 0.94
N ILE A 6 26.21 -1.53 -0.06
CA ILE A 6 24.97 -0.78 0.16
C ILE A 6 23.88 -1.69 0.72
N ILE A 7 23.70 -2.89 0.17
CA ILE A 7 22.72 -3.85 0.65
C ILE A 7 23.04 -4.28 2.10
N GLU A 8 24.30 -4.58 2.39
CA GLU A 8 24.74 -4.93 3.75
C GLU A 8 24.48 -3.78 4.74
N LEU A 9 24.77 -2.55 4.35
CA LEU A 9 24.48 -1.37 5.17
C LEU A 9 22.97 -1.14 5.34
N SER A 10 22.16 -1.41 4.31
CA SER A 10 20.70 -1.29 4.39
C SER A 10 20.08 -2.31 5.35
N LEU A 11 20.61 -3.55 5.35
CA LEU A 11 20.24 -4.59 6.32
C LEU A 11 20.61 -4.18 7.74
N ALA A 12 21.81 -3.63 7.93
CA ALA A 12 22.27 -3.16 9.22
C ALA A 12 21.40 -1.99 9.75
N GLU A 13 20.99 -1.07 8.89
CA GLU A 13 20.07 0.02 9.26
C GLU A 13 18.68 -0.49 9.62
N ALA A 14 18.13 -1.44 8.86
CA ALA A 14 16.85 -2.07 9.19
C ALA A 14 16.88 -2.74 10.55
N ALA A 15 17.94 -3.52 10.83
CA ALA A 15 18.14 -4.17 12.13
C ALA A 15 18.29 -3.14 13.27
N ARG A 16 19.04 -2.04 13.05
CA ARG A 16 19.21 -0.97 14.02
C ARG A 16 17.91 -0.26 14.38
N LEU A 17 17.01 -0.12 13.40
CA LEU A 17 15.68 0.50 13.57
C LEU A 17 14.62 -0.49 14.09
N GLY A 18 14.97 -1.76 14.28
CA GLY A 18 14.04 -2.79 14.75
C GLY A 18 13.06 -3.28 13.68
N HIS A 19 13.33 -2.99 12.41
CA HIS A 19 12.47 -3.39 11.31
C HIS A 19 12.81 -4.80 10.81
N LEU A 20 11.79 -5.63 10.58
CA LEU A 20 11.93 -7.00 10.10
C LEU A 20 12.08 -7.11 8.57
N TYR A 21 12.04 -5.98 7.85
CA TYR A 21 12.16 -5.93 6.39
C TYR A 21 13.06 -4.79 5.94
N VAL A 22 13.59 -4.88 4.73
CA VAL A 22 14.36 -3.81 4.10
C VAL A 22 13.50 -3.13 3.04
N GLY A 23 13.01 -1.93 3.34
CA GLY A 23 12.27 -1.09 2.41
C GLY A 23 13.15 -0.03 1.71
N PRO A 24 12.56 0.79 0.81
CA PRO A 24 13.26 1.83 0.06
C PRO A 24 14.01 2.83 0.94
N ALA A 25 13.45 3.19 2.08
CA ALA A 25 14.08 4.11 3.04
C ALA A 25 15.38 3.52 3.62
N HIS A 26 15.42 2.20 3.92
CA HIS A 26 16.63 1.54 4.38
C HIS A 26 17.72 1.49 3.28
N LEU A 27 17.31 1.33 2.01
CA LEU A 27 18.24 1.42 0.87
C LEU A 27 18.82 2.82 0.76
N LEU A 28 18.01 3.86 0.92
CA LEU A 28 18.50 5.24 0.94
C LEU A 28 19.48 5.48 2.09
N LEU A 29 19.18 5.01 3.30
CA LEU A 29 20.10 5.08 4.44
C LEU A 29 21.41 4.33 4.16
N GLY A 30 21.36 3.15 3.51
CA GLY A 30 22.54 2.39 3.09
C GLY A 30 23.39 3.15 2.08
N ILE A 31 22.78 3.83 1.10
CA ILE A 31 23.45 4.67 0.11
C ILE A 31 24.12 5.88 0.79
N LEU A 32 23.41 6.57 1.67
CA LEU A 32 23.93 7.74 2.40
C LEU A 32 25.11 7.36 3.30
N ARG A 33 25.06 6.17 3.90
CA ARG A 33 26.11 5.66 4.80
C ARG A 33 27.34 5.14 4.04
N GLU A 34 27.17 4.64 2.81
CA GLU A 34 28.29 4.26 1.94
C GLU A 34 29.15 5.48 1.60
N GLY A 35 28.55 6.64 1.35
CA GLY A 35 29.17 7.95 1.33
C GLY A 35 29.86 8.35 0.02
N ASP A 36 30.43 7.41 -0.74
CA ASP A 36 31.28 7.68 -1.92
C ASP A 36 30.55 7.46 -3.27
N GLY A 37 29.27 7.14 -3.23
CA GLY A 37 28.46 6.84 -4.41
C GLY A 37 28.13 8.06 -5.25
N VAL A 38 27.83 7.84 -6.55
CA VAL A 38 27.37 8.90 -7.47
C VAL A 38 26.09 9.56 -6.91
N ALA A 39 25.20 8.79 -6.33
CA ALA A 39 23.96 9.30 -5.72
C ALA A 39 24.25 10.33 -4.62
N VAL A 40 25.23 10.08 -3.75
CA VAL A 40 25.60 11.00 -2.67
C VAL A 40 26.21 12.29 -3.24
N ARG A 41 27.04 12.19 -4.29
CA ARG A 41 27.60 13.38 -4.97
C ARG A 41 26.51 14.23 -5.63
N VAL A 42 25.52 13.59 -6.26
CA VAL A 42 24.39 14.31 -6.86
C VAL A 42 23.60 15.04 -5.78
N LEU A 43 23.26 14.38 -4.67
CA LEU A 43 22.55 14.99 -3.55
C LEU A 43 23.33 16.19 -2.96
N THR A 44 24.64 16.02 -2.79
CA THR A 44 25.51 17.11 -2.31
C THR A 44 25.56 18.27 -3.32
N GLY A 45 25.62 17.96 -4.62
CA GLY A 45 25.58 18.97 -5.69
C GLY A 45 24.25 19.74 -5.74
N MET A 46 23.17 19.16 -5.26
CA MET A 46 21.85 19.79 -5.08
C MET A 46 21.73 20.59 -3.77
N GLY A 47 22.81 20.71 -3.01
CA GLY A 47 22.82 21.46 -1.75
C GLY A 47 22.31 20.67 -0.54
N THR A 48 22.09 19.35 -0.67
CA THR A 48 21.63 18.49 0.42
C THR A 48 22.83 17.93 1.18
N GLU A 49 22.88 18.14 2.49
CA GLU A 49 23.89 17.54 3.36
C GLU A 49 23.52 16.08 3.68
N PRO A 50 24.34 15.07 3.29
CA PRO A 50 24.01 13.65 3.46
C PRO A 50 23.73 13.24 4.91
N ARG A 51 24.45 13.83 5.87
CA ARG A 51 24.26 13.55 7.30
C ARG A 51 22.92 14.05 7.82
N ARG A 52 22.50 15.23 7.38
CA ARG A 52 21.22 15.82 7.74
C ARG A 52 20.07 15.02 7.13
N LEU A 53 20.19 14.68 5.83
CA LEU A 53 19.19 13.85 5.15
C LEU A 53 19.06 12.47 5.84
N HIS A 54 20.18 11.86 6.26
CA HIS A 54 20.16 10.60 7.00
C HIS A 54 19.37 10.74 8.31
N ALA A 55 19.59 11.82 9.08
CA ALA A 55 18.88 12.07 10.33
C ALA A 55 17.37 12.31 10.07
N ASP A 56 17.01 13.07 9.03
CA ASP A 56 15.64 13.35 8.65
C ASP A 56 14.89 12.08 8.23
N VAL A 57 15.54 11.19 7.45
CA VAL A 57 14.97 9.90 7.05
C VAL A 57 14.77 8.99 8.26
N VAL A 58 15.75 8.91 9.16
CA VAL A 58 15.61 8.12 10.41
C VAL A 58 14.49 8.67 11.29
N ALA A 59 14.37 9.99 11.43
CA ALA A 59 13.29 10.61 12.19
C ALA A 59 11.91 10.33 11.56
N ALA A 60 11.80 10.35 10.24
CA ALA A 60 10.57 10.01 9.53
C ALA A 60 10.19 8.52 9.69
N MET A 61 11.19 7.63 9.77
CA MET A 61 10.96 6.19 9.98
C MET A 61 10.71 5.83 11.45
N GLY A 62 11.28 6.55 12.39
CA GLY A 62 11.08 6.36 13.84
C GLY A 62 9.72 6.89 14.33
N GLY A 63 9.00 7.65 13.52
CA GLY A 63 7.65 8.14 13.82
C GLY A 63 6.56 7.06 13.78
N GLU A 64 6.84 5.85 13.31
CA GLU A 64 5.86 4.76 13.29
C GLU A 64 5.84 3.88 14.57
N ALA A 65 6.75 4.11 15.51
CA ALA A 65 6.84 3.30 16.74
C ALA A 65 6.37 4.00 18.02
N SER A 66 5.87 5.26 17.97
CA SER A 66 5.37 5.90 19.20
C SER A 66 4.51 7.13 18.91
N SER A 67 3.25 6.99 19.13
CA SER A 67 2.24 7.99 19.57
C SER A 67 2.68 9.45 19.68
N SER A 68 2.09 10.34 18.82
CA SER A 68 1.61 11.71 19.09
C SER A 68 2.61 12.85 19.29
N PRO A 69 2.21 14.13 19.17
CA PRO A 69 1.00 14.68 18.57
C PRO A 69 1.29 15.80 17.55
N PHE A 70 0.81 15.73 16.36
CA PHE A 70 0.66 16.93 15.55
C PHE A 70 -0.72 17.56 15.86
N ARG A 71 -0.73 18.53 16.76
CA ARG A 71 -1.85 19.40 17.03
C ARG A 71 -1.93 20.43 15.90
N GLY A 72 -2.61 20.08 14.83
CA GLY A 72 -3.04 20.96 13.75
C GLY A 72 -4.56 20.96 13.71
N SER A 73 -5.18 22.04 14.18
CA SER A 73 -6.61 22.31 14.17
C SER A 73 -7.17 22.23 12.75
N GLY A 74 -7.80 21.12 12.45
CA GLY A 74 -8.61 20.91 11.28
C GLY A 74 -9.56 19.76 11.58
N LYS A 75 -10.81 20.09 11.99
CA LYS A 75 -11.91 19.13 12.14
C LYS A 75 -12.23 18.50 10.79
N THR A 76 -11.47 17.52 10.36
CA THR A 76 -11.93 16.51 9.43
C THR A 76 -12.65 15.46 10.28
N ARG A 77 -13.95 15.35 10.07
CA ARG A 77 -14.77 14.26 10.62
C ARG A 77 -14.09 12.96 10.26
N GLU A 78 -13.40 12.33 11.22
CA GLU A 78 -13.11 10.92 11.19
C GLU A 78 -14.48 10.23 11.10
N ARG A 79 -14.83 9.79 9.89
CA ARG A 79 -15.87 8.79 9.72
C ARG A 79 -15.30 7.54 10.38
N GLU A 80 -15.81 7.22 11.58
CA GLU A 80 -15.65 5.92 12.21
C GLU A 80 -16.07 4.84 11.20
N TYR A 81 -15.11 4.29 10.49
CA TYR A 81 -15.29 3.03 9.79
C TYR A 81 -15.08 1.91 10.81
N GLY A 82 -16.07 1.77 11.71
CA GLY A 82 -16.08 0.74 12.73
C GLY A 82 -16.34 -0.63 12.13
N GLY A 83 -15.36 -1.47 12.25
CA GLY A 83 -15.41 -2.90 11.99
C GLY A 83 -14.00 -3.46 12.13
N ASP A 84 -13.79 -4.29 13.13
CA ASP A 84 -12.50 -4.90 13.45
C ASP A 84 -12.06 -5.83 12.30
N ALA A 85 -11.36 -5.28 11.29
CA ALA A 85 -10.87 -5.98 10.10
C ALA A 85 -9.40 -6.39 10.26
N ARG A 86 -9.02 -6.86 11.45
CA ARG A 86 -7.62 -7.12 11.82
C ARG A 86 -6.92 -8.15 10.96
N LEU A 87 -7.63 -9.22 10.59
CA LEU A 87 -7.04 -10.27 9.77
C LEU A 87 -6.84 -9.79 8.33
N LEU A 88 -7.83 -9.08 7.79
CA LEU A 88 -7.75 -8.51 6.45
C LEU A 88 -6.62 -7.47 6.34
N GLU A 89 -6.43 -6.64 7.36
CA GLU A 89 -5.37 -5.61 7.38
C GLU A 89 -3.95 -6.19 7.42
N GLN A 90 -3.78 -7.45 7.82
CA GLN A 90 -2.49 -8.15 7.77
C GLN A 90 -2.07 -8.56 6.35
N PHE A 91 -3.05 -8.86 5.48
CA PHE A 91 -2.82 -9.42 4.15
C PHE A 91 -3.32 -8.53 3.01
N ALA A 92 -3.99 -7.42 3.34
CA ALA A 92 -4.55 -6.51 2.36
C ALA A 92 -4.12 -5.06 2.60
N ARG A 93 -3.88 -4.35 1.51
CA ARG A 93 -3.51 -2.93 1.49
C ARG A 93 -4.77 -2.09 1.24
N ASP A 94 -5.09 -1.16 2.12
CA ASP A 94 -6.22 -0.25 1.94
C ASP A 94 -5.92 0.85 0.92
N LEU A 95 -6.39 0.67 -0.31
CA LEU A 95 -6.17 1.63 -1.39
C LEU A 95 -6.95 2.94 -1.17
N THR A 96 -8.14 2.89 -0.58
CA THR A 96 -8.93 4.10 -0.27
C THR A 96 -8.25 4.95 0.79
N ARG A 97 -7.67 4.33 1.81
CA ARG A 97 -6.88 5.05 2.83
C ARG A 97 -5.64 5.69 2.23
N LEU A 98 -4.93 4.97 1.36
CA LEU A 98 -3.75 5.49 0.66
C LEU A 98 -4.11 6.64 -0.28
N ALA A 99 -5.23 6.54 -1.01
CA ALA A 99 -5.74 7.61 -1.85
C ALA A 99 -6.08 8.87 -1.04
N ALA A 100 -6.75 8.70 0.11
CA ALA A 100 -7.08 9.79 1.02
C ALA A 100 -5.84 10.49 1.58
N GLY A 101 -4.75 9.74 1.81
CA GLY A 101 -3.46 10.26 2.25
C GLY A 101 -2.60 10.85 1.12
N GLY A 102 -3.07 10.83 -0.14
CA GLY A 102 -2.28 11.30 -1.28
C GLY A 102 -1.08 10.42 -1.64
N MET A 103 -1.05 9.18 -1.15
CA MET A 103 0.07 8.25 -1.34
C MET A 103 -0.02 7.39 -2.61
N LEU A 104 -1.04 7.59 -3.42
CA LEU A 104 -1.19 6.91 -4.71
C LEU A 104 -0.83 7.83 -5.86
N ASP A 105 -0.06 7.32 -6.80
CA ASP A 105 0.31 8.03 -8.02
C ASP A 105 -0.91 8.36 -8.89
N PRO A 106 -0.85 9.46 -9.68
CA PRO A 106 -1.89 9.76 -10.65
C PRO A 106 -1.94 8.70 -11.75
N VAL A 107 -3.13 8.19 -12.02
CA VAL A 107 -3.36 7.20 -13.09
C VAL A 107 -3.76 7.93 -14.36
N VAL A 108 -3.01 7.69 -15.44
CA VAL A 108 -3.22 8.32 -16.75
C VAL A 108 -3.63 7.26 -17.78
N GLY A 109 -4.59 7.60 -18.64
CA GLY A 109 -4.97 6.76 -19.78
C GLY A 109 -5.80 5.52 -19.44
N ARG A 110 -6.42 5.46 -18.25
CA ARG A 110 -7.24 4.32 -17.78
C ARG A 110 -8.68 4.72 -17.43
N GLU A 111 -9.13 5.87 -17.89
CA GLU A 111 -10.44 6.44 -17.56
C GLU A 111 -11.58 5.52 -18.00
N GLN A 112 -11.46 4.88 -19.16
CA GLN A 112 -12.49 4.00 -19.70
C GLN A 112 -12.61 2.69 -18.89
N GLU A 113 -11.49 2.08 -18.54
CA GLU A 113 -11.45 0.87 -17.74
C GLU A 113 -11.99 1.13 -16.33
N ILE A 114 -11.58 2.21 -15.69
CA ILE A 114 -12.07 2.61 -14.36
C ILE A 114 -13.59 2.87 -14.41
N LYS A 115 -14.08 3.62 -15.42
CA LYS A 115 -15.51 3.85 -15.61
C LYS A 115 -16.27 2.55 -15.80
N ARG A 116 -15.72 1.61 -16.56
CA ARG A 116 -16.33 0.30 -16.78
C ARG A 116 -16.39 -0.53 -15.50
N VAL A 117 -15.33 -0.52 -14.69
CA VAL A 117 -15.30 -1.18 -13.38
C VAL A 117 -16.37 -0.59 -12.47
N ILE A 118 -16.48 0.74 -12.37
CA ILE A 118 -17.52 1.42 -11.58
C ILE A 118 -18.91 0.97 -12.03
N GLN A 119 -19.18 0.96 -13.34
CA GLN A 119 -20.48 0.51 -13.88
C GLN A 119 -20.82 -0.93 -13.50
N ILE A 120 -19.81 -1.83 -13.49
CA ILE A 120 -20.03 -3.24 -13.13
C ILE A 120 -20.26 -3.36 -11.63
N LEU A 121 -19.46 -2.69 -10.79
CA LEU A 121 -19.60 -2.72 -9.34
C LEU A 121 -20.94 -2.17 -8.85
N SER A 122 -21.54 -1.22 -9.60
CA SER A 122 -22.84 -0.62 -9.28
C SER A 122 -24.04 -1.48 -9.70
N ARG A 123 -23.82 -2.65 -10.28
CA ARG A 123 -24.91 -3.56 -10.65
C ARG A 123 -25.45 -4.29 -9.42
N ARG A 124 -26.74 -4.58 -9.42
CA ARG A 124 -27.39 -5.41 -8.36
C ARG A 124 -26.93 -6.88 -8.40
N GLN A 125 -26.62 -7.37 -9.59
CA GLN A 125 -26.15 -8.75 -9.82
C GLN A 125 -24.97 -8.73 -10.79
N LYS A 126 -24.11 -9.77 -10.73
CA LYS A 126 -22.91 -9.90 -11.57
C LYS A 126 -22.01 -8.66 -11.49
N ASN A 127 -21.81 -8.19 -10.27
CA ASN A 127 -21.06 -6.97 -9.94
C ASN A 127 -19.57 -7.21 -9.65
N ASN A 128 -19.04 -8.37 -10.04
CA ASN A 128 -17.62 -8.71 -9.86
C ASN A 128 -16.87 -8.55 -11.19
N PRO A 129 -16.19 -7.41 -11.44
CA PRO A 129 -15.38 -7.22 -12.62
C PRO A 129 -14.10 -8.04 -12.57
N ALA A 130 -13.67 -8.59 -13.70
CA ALA A 130 -12.36 -9.19 -13.87
C ALA A 130 -11.50 -8.31 -14.80
N LEU A 131 -10.28 -7.97 -14.35
CA LEU A 131 -9.28 -7.28 -15.15
C LEU A 131 -8.35 -8.31 -15.78
N ILE A 132 -8.44 -8.48 -17.09
CA ILE A 132 -7.65 -9.44 -17.85
C ILE A 132 -6.59 -8.69 -18.66
N GLY A 133 -5.39 -9.21 -18.70
CA GLY A 133 -4.27 -8.65 -19.45
C GLY A 133 -2.93 -9.24 -19.00
N GLU A 134 -1.89 -9.00 -19.77
CA GLU A 134 -0.53 -9.45 -19.48
C GLU A 134 0.03 -8.83 -18.18
N PRO A 135 1.04 -9.42 -17.56
CA PRO A 135 1.76 -8.81 -16.45
C PRO A 135 2.28 -7.42 -16.85
N GLY A 136 2.23 -6.46 -15.92
CA GLY A 136 2.76 -5.11 -16.15
C GLY A 136 1.86 -4.14 -16.94
N VAL A 137 0.74 -4.58 -17.53
CA VAL A 137 -0.16 -3.69 -18.30
C VAL A 137 -0.94 -2.67 -17.46
N GLY A 138 -0.76 -2.65 -16.14
CA GLY A 138 -1.38 -1.66 -15.26
C GLY A 138 -2.72 -2.06 -14.68
N LYS A 139 -2.99 -3.37 -14.46
CA LYS A 139 -4.23 -3.82 -13.79
C LYS A 139 -4.39 -3.19 -12.40
N THR A 140 -3.31 -3.12 -11.62
CA THR A 140 -3.29 -2.50 -10.30
C THR A 140 -3.55 -1.00 -10.37
N ALA A 141 -3.04 -0.31 -11.40
CA ALA A 141 -3.29 1.11 -11.60
C ALA A 141 -4.80 1.41 -11.79
N VAL A 142 -5.57 0.50 -12.41
CA VAL A 142 -7.03 0.64 -12.52
C VAL A 142 -7.69 0.62 -11.15
N ALA A 143 -7.25 -0.26 -10.23
CA ALA A 143 -7.76 -0.31 -8.86
C ALA A 143 -7.37 0.93 -8.06
N GLU A 144 -6.13 1.41 -8.20
CA GLU A 144 -5.66 2.65 -7.56
C GLU A 144 -6.43 3.88 -8.08
N GLY A 145 -6.69 3.95 -9.39
CA GLY A 145 -7.52 4.99 -9.99
C GLY A 145 -8.97 4.94 -9.50
N LEU A 146 -9.54 3.75 -9.31
CA LEU A 146 -10.85 3.57 -8.68
C LEU A 146 -10.85 4.11 -7.24
N ALA A 147 -9.85 3.76 -6.42
CA ALA A 147 -9.73 4.25 -5.06
C ALA A 147 -9.69 5.78 -4.99
N ARG A 148 -8.94 6.42 -5.89
CA ARG A 148 -8.88 7.89 -5.99
C ARG A 148 -10.24 8.51 -6.32
N ARG A 149 -10.98 7.93 -7.27
CA ARG A 149 -12.35 8.40 -7.61
C ARG A 149 -13.33 8.20 -6.46
N MET A 150 -13.20 7.09 -5.71
CA MET A 150 -14.03 6.85 -4.52
C MET A 150 -13.79 7.94 -3.46
N VAL A 151 -12.55 8.30 -3.19
CA VAL A 151 -12.18 9.37 -2.25
C VAL A 151 -12.62 10.75 -2.75
N ALA A 152 -12.45 11.02 -4.04
CA ALA A 152 -12.90 12.27 -4.67
C ALA A 152 -14.44 12.40 -4.74
N GLY A 153 -15.19 11.32 -4.47
CA GLY A 153 -16.64 11.29 -4.59
C GLY A 153 -17.14 11.16 -6.04
N ASP A 154 -16.27 10.89 -7.00
CA ASP A 154 -16.59 10.69 -8.43
C ASP A 154 -17.02 9.24 -8.71
N VAL A 155 -17.90 8.73 -7.87
CA VAL A 155 -18.52 7.40 -7.97
C VAL A 155 -19.95 7.45 -7.45
N PRO A 156 -20.84 6.52 -7.84
CA PRO A 156 -22.18 6.39 -7.27
C PRO A 156 -22.16 6.26 -5.74
N ASP A 157 -23.22 6.74 -5.09
CA ASP A 157 -23.31 6.81 -3.63
C ASP A 157 -23.08 5.46 -2.94
N GLU A 158 -23.51 4.37 -3.58
CA GLU A 158 -23.32 3.00 -3.10
C GLU A 158 -21.82 2.61 -2.94
N LEU A 159 -20.93 3.23 -3.71
CA LEU A 159 -19.49 2.96 -3.66
C LEU A 159 -18.74 3.97 -2.78
N ARG A 160 -19.30 5.17 -2.51
CA ARG A 160 -18.63 6.21 -1.71
C ARG A 160 -18.36 5.79 -0.27
N SER A 161 -19.23 4.95 0.29
CA SER A 161 -19.12 4.46 1.67
C SER A 161 -18.24 3.22 1.82
N LYS A 162 -17.75 2.68 0.71
CA LYS A 162 -16.96 1.45 0.71
C LYS A 162 -15.47 1.71 0.79
N ARG A 163 -14.73 0.74 1.32
CA ARG A 163 -13.27 0.69 1.33
C ARG A 163 -12.80 -0.28 0.24
N LEU A 164 -11.81 0.11 -0.54
CA LEU A 164 -11.18 -0.77 -1.52
C LEU A 164 -9.89 -1.34 -0.94
N MET A 165 -9.87 -2.66 -0.73
CA MET A 165 -8.76 -3.39 -0.14
C MET A 165 -8.10 -4.28 -1.20
N ALA A 166 -6.81 -4.12 -1.43
CA ALA A 166 -6.03 -4.98 -2.33
C ALA A 166 -5.44 -6.15 -1.55
N LEU A 167 -5.91 -7.36 -1.81
CA LEU A 167 -5.46 -8.59 -1.16
C LEU A 167 -4.26 -9.16 -1.91
N ASP A 168 -3.18 -9.42 -1.19
CA ASP A 168 -1.99 -10.10 -1.69
C ASP A 168 -2.07 -11.60 -1.37
N LEU A 169 -2.38 -12.40 -2.39
CA LEU A 169 -2.44 -13.86 -2.24
C LEU A 169 -1.06 -14.47 -1.98
N SER A 170 0.00 -13.89 -2.51
CA SER A 170 1.37 -14.38 -2.30
C SER A 170 1.78 -14.25 -0.83
N ALA A 171 1.44 -13.12 -0.20
CA ALA A 171 1.64 -12.92 1.24
C ALA A 171 0.84 -13.92 2.09
N MET A 172 -0.35 -14.32 1.62
CA MET A 172 -1.19 -15.31 2.32
C MET A 172 -0.64 -16.74 2.25
N VAL A 173 0.00 -17.10 1.13
CA VAL A 173 0.67 -18.41 0.95
C VAL A 173 1.98 -18.45 1.73
N ALA A 174 2.67 -17.31 1.84
CA ALA A 174 3.92 -17.22 2.57
C ALA A 174 3.72 -17.63 4.04
N GLY A 175 4.53 -18.59 4.51
CA GLY A 175 4.47 -19.10 5.88
C GLY A 175 3.39 -20.16 6.15
N THR A 176 2.65 -20.63 5.13
CA THR A 176 1.81 -21.83 5.26
C THR A 176 2.64 -23.08 4.92
N LYS A 177 2.60 -24.08 5.77
CA LYS A 177 3.24 -25.38 5.52
C LYS A 177 2.33 -26.34 4.76
N TYR A 178 1.03 -26.15 4.86
CA TYR A 178 0.02 -27.03 4.29
C TYR A 178 -1.04 -26.22 3.52
N ARG A 179 -1.51 -26.79 2.41
CA ARG A 179 -2.57 -26.21 1.57
C ARG A 179 -3.83 -25.86 2.36
N GLY A 180 -4.19 -26.67 3.36
CA GLY A 180 -5.37 -26.44 4.22
C GLY A 180 -5.28 -25.13 5.03
N GLU A 181 -4.10 -24.71 5.48
CA GLU A 181 -3.91 -23.46 6.21
C GLU A 181 -4.22 -22.25 5.33
N PHE A 182 -3.83 -22.29 4.07
CA PHE A 182 -4.16 -21.24 3.10
C PHE A 182 -5.68 -21.15 2.86
N GLU A 183 -6.32 -22.30 2.63
CA GLU A 183 -7.77 -22.34 2.40
C GLU A 183 -8.55 -21.80 3.62
N GLU A 184 -8.10 -22.10 4.84
CA GLU A 184 -8.70 -21.59 6.07
C GLU A 184 -8.49 -20.06 6.21
N ARG A 185 -7.30 -19.54 5.91
CA ARG A 185 -7.03 -18.09 5.89
C ARG A 185 -7.96 -17.36 4.92
N VAL A 186 -8.11 -17.88 3.70
CA VAL A 186 -9.02 -17.30 2.70
C VAL A 186 -10.47 -17.30 3.21
N LYS A 187 -10.95 -18.40 3.78
CA LYS A 187 -12.30 -18.48 4.35
C LYS A 187 -12.52 -17.45 5.46
N ASN A 188 -11.53 -17.29 6.34
CA ASN A 188 -11.61 -16.34 7.45
C ASN A 188 -11.64 -14.89 6.94
N ILE A 189 -10.81 -14.53 5.95
CA ILE A 189 -10.82 -13.20 5.32
C ILE A 189 -12.16 -12.93 4.63
N LEU A 190 -12.69 -13.88 3.87
CA LEU A 190 -13.99 -13.72 3.21
C LEU A 190 -15.15 -13.58 4.23
N ALA A 191 -15.08 -14.30 5.35
CA ALA A 191 -16.06 -14.16 6.43
C ALA A 191 -15.98 -12.76 7.06
N GLU A 192 -14.75 -12.24 7.27
CA GLU A 192 -14.54 -10.90 7.80
C GLU A 192 -15.05 -9.81 6.85
N VAL A 193 -14.74 -9.91 5.55
CA VAL A 193 -15.25 -8.99 4.51
C VAL A 193 -16.78 -8.96 4.49
N ARG A 194 -17.42 -10.13 4.61
CA ARG A 194 -18.90 -10.23 4.67
C ARG A 194 -19.46 -9.62 5.96
N ARG A 195 -18.80 -9.82 7.08
CA ARG A 195 -19.22 -9.27 8.38
C ARG A 195 -19.14 -7.74 8.39
N VAL A 196 -18.07 -7.18 7.84
CA VAL A 196 -17.86 -5.73 7.76
C VAL A 196 -18.80 -5.07 6.73
N GLY A 197 -19.03 -5.73 5.58
CA GLY A 197 -20.07 -5.37 4.60
C GLY A 197 -19.75 -4.15 3.71
N ASN A 198 -18.83 -3.28 4.10
CA ASN A 198 -18.47 -2.07 3.34
C ASN A 198 -17.13 -2.19 2.60
N ILE A 199 -16.67 -3.41 2.32
CA ILE A 199 -15.38 -3.67 1.69
C ILE A 199 -15.59 -4.14 0.25
N ILE A 200 -14.83 -3.57 -0.68
CA ILE A 200 -14.59 -4.09 -2.01
C ILE A 200 -13.20 -4.72 -1.99
N LEU A 201 -13.13 -6.01 -2.29
CA LEU A 201 -11.88 -6.75 -2.32
C LEU A 201 -11.32 -6.80 -3.74
N PHE A 202 -10.13 -6.27 -3.93
CA PHE A 202 -9.35 -6.41 -5.15
C PHE A 202 -8.32 -7.52 -4.94
N ILE A 203 -8.44 -8.59 -5.70
CA ILE A 203 -7.53 -9.75 -5.61
C ILE A 203 -6.52 -9.63 -6.74
N VAL A 204 -5.23 -9.58 -6.38
CA VAL A 204 -4.12 -9.51 -7.33
C VAL A 204 -3.64 -10.93 -7.61
N GLU A 205 -3.38 -11.22 -8.89
CA GLU A 205 -2.78 -12.49 -9.35
C GLU A 205 -3.56 -13.74 -8.94
N LEU A 206 -4.75 -13.91 -9.54
CA LEU A 206 -5.56 -15.14 -9.38
C LEU A 206 -4.95 -16.38 -10.05
N HIS A 207 -3.89 -16.21 -10.84
CA HIS A 207 -3.22 -17.26 -11.56
C HIS A 207 -1.87 -17.55 -10.90
N THR A 208 -1.77 -18.62 -10.21
CA THR A 208 -0.54 -19.27 -9.76
C THR A 208 -0.49 -20.68 -10.34
#